data_6d3bddc16a7ad32a9576737cb650da0a
#
_entry.id   6d3bddc16a7ad32a9576737cb650da0a
#
_cell.length_a   1.000
_cell.length_b   1.000
_cell.length_c   1.000
_cell.angle_alpha   90.00
_cell.angle_beta   90.00
_cell.angle_gamma   90.00
#
_symmetry.space_group_name_H-M   'P 1'
#
loop_
_entity.id
_entity.type
_entity.pdbx_description
1 polymer ?
#
loop_
_entity_poly.entity_id
_entity_poly.type
_entity_poly.pdbx_seq_one_letter_code
_entity_poly.pdbx_strand_id
1 'polypeptide(L)'
;MARLKVRVAPRGSKEEVIGWRDDVLAVKLTAPPVEGAANRACVDFLAKVLKVKRSQISLIYGEKSRDKTFEVAGLEESEIRTRIDNLK
;
A
#
# COMPACT_ATOMS: atom_id res chain seq x y z
N MET A 1 11.73 3.29 10.83
CA MET A 1 10.84 2.34 10.14
C MET A 1 9.41 2.52 10.58
N ALA A 2 8.49 2.52 9.64
CA ALA A 2 7.08 2.67 9.95
C ALA A 2 6.31 1.49 9.37
N ARG A 3 5.19 1.16 10.00
CA ARG A 3 4.28 0.12 9.50
C ARG A 3 3.06 0.78 8.91
N LEU A 4 2.62 0.26 7.78
CA LEU A 4 1.45 0.77 7.08
C LEU A 4 0.47 -0.37 6.88
N LYS A 5 -0.73 -0.22 7.42
CA LYS A 5 -1.80 -1.17 7.21
C LYS A 5 -2.57 -0.76 5.97
N VAL A 6 -2.77 -1.71 5.06
CA VAL A 6 -3.41 -1.45 3.77
C VAL A 6 -4.52 -2.45 3.54
N ARG A 7 -5.69 -1.97 3.14
CA ARG A 7 -6.77 -2.83 2.70
C ARG A 7 -6.89 -2.71 1.19
N VAL A 8 -6.76 -3.83 0.49
CA VAL A 8 -6.74 -3.86 -0.96
C VAL A 8 -8.11 -4.27 -1.50
N ALA A 9 -8.66 -3.46 -2.41
CA ALA A 9 -9.83 -3.82 -3.18
C ALA A 9 -9.34 -4.26 -4.57
N PRO A 10 -9.40 -5.55 -4.90
CA PRO A 10 -8.95 -6.05 -6.20
C PRO A 10 -9.98 -5.76 -7.29
N ARG A 11 -9.57 -5.93 -8.53
CA ARG A 11 -10.45 -5.77 -9.71
C ARG A 11 -10.99 -4.36 -9.91
N GLY A 12 -10.24 -3.36 -9.46
CA GLY A 12 -10.58 -1.99 -9.78
C GLY A 12 -10.31 -1.70 -11.25
N SER A 13 -10.97 -0.68 -11.79
CA SER A 13 -10.72 -0.24 -13.16
C SER A 13 -9.41 0.53 -13.28
N LYS A 14 -8.88 1.01 -12.17
CA LYS A 14 -7.62 1.72 -12.11
C LYS A 14 -7.02 1.59 -10.71
N GLU A 15 -5.72 1.82 -10.61
CA GLU A 15 -5.05 1.88 -9.32
C GLU A 15 -5.28 3.25 -8.71
N GLU A 16 -5.77 3.28 -7.47
CA GLU A 16 -5.99 4.55 -6.78
C GLU A 16 -6.01 4.38 -5.26
N VAL A 17 -5.68 5.45 -4.56
CA VAL A 17 -5.84 5.54 -3.12
C VAL A 17 -7.27 5.98 -2.85
N ILE A 18 -8.03 5.16 -2.13
CA ILE A 18 -9.41 5.50 -1.75
C ILE A 18 -9.39 6.47 -0.58
N GLY A 19 -8.58 6.19 0.42
CA GLY A 19 -8.45 7.06 1.59
C GLY A 19 -8.16 6.26 2.85
N TRP A 20 -8.10 6.98 3.96
CA TRP A 20 -7.88 6.39 5.27
C TRP A 20 -9.19 6.00 5.92
N ARG A 21 -9.18 4.84 6.55
CA ARG A 21 -10.25 4.40 7.44
C ARG A 21 -9.58 4.00 8.75
N ASP A 22 -9.68 4.89 9.73
CA ASP A 22 -8.90 4.78 10.95
C ASP A 22 -7.41 4.75 10.60
N ASP A 23 -6.68 3.73 10.98
CA ASP A 23 -5.25 3.61 10.68
C ASP A 23 -4.98 2.77 9.42
N VAL A 24 -6.01 2.43 8.66
CA VAL A 24 -5.88 1.57 7.49
C VAL A 24 -6.06 2.38 6.22
N LEU A 25 -5.09 2.26 5.32
CA LEU A 25 -5.16 2.89 4.01
C LEU A 25 -5.91 1.97 3.05
N ALA A 26 -7.03 2.44 2.52
CA ALA A 26 -7.78 1.69 1.52
C ALA A 26 -7.28 2.06 0.13
N VAL A 27 -6.95 1.05 -0.68
CA VAL A 27 -6.47 1.25 -2.05
C VAL A 27 -7.20 0.32 -3.01
N LYS A 28 -7.31 0.73 -4.26
CA LYS A 28 -7.80 -0.12 -5.35
C LYS A 28 -6.63 -0.50 -6.23
N LEU A 29 -6.61 -1.76 -6.65
CA LEU A 29 -5.62 -2.27 -7.58
C LEU A 29 -6.30 -2.96 -8.75
N THR A 30 -5.66 -2.91 -9.91
CA THR A 30 -6.15 -3.59 -11.12
C THR A 30 -5.66 -5.02 -11.22
N ALA A 31 -4.65 -5.38 -10.40
CA ALA A 31 -4.07 -6.72 -10.44
C ALA A 31 -5.10 -7.80 -10.11
N PRO A 32 -5.04 -8.96 -10.76
CA PRO A 32 -5.92 -10.06 -10.41
C PRO A 32 -5.62 -10.57 -9.00
N PRO A 33 -6.61 -11.14 -8.29
CA PRO A 33 -6.40 -11.64 -6.94
C PRO A 33 -5.64 -12.98 -6.95
N VAL A 34 -4.54 -13.02 -7.66
CA VAL A 34 -3.67 -14.18 -7.77
C VAL A 34 -2.52 -13.97 -6.80
N GLU A 35 -2.16 -15.03 -6.09
CA GLU A 35 -1.08 -15.00 -5.13
C GLU A 35 0.20 -14.46 -5.76
N GLY A 36 0.83 -13.50 -5.09
CA GLY A 36 2.04 -12.85 -5.59
C GLY A 36 1.80 -11.66 -6.49
N ALA A 37 0.83 -11.72 -7.39
CA ALA A 37 0.56 -10.60 -8.31
C ALA A 37 0.02 -9.39 -7.58
N ALA A 38 -0.96 -9.59 -6.69
CA ALA A 38 -1.54 -8.49 -5.91
C ALA A 38 -0.51 -7.90 -4.94
N ASN A 39 0.34 -8.74 -4.35
CA ASN A 39 1.37 -8.27 -3.43
C ASN A 39 2.39 -7.40 -4.15
N ARG A 40 2.85 -7.81 -5.32
CA ARG A 40 3.79 -7.03 -6.13
C ARG A 40 3.16 -5.72 -6.59
N ALA A 41 1.93 -5.77 -7.06
CA ALA A 41 1.23 -4.58 -7.50
C ALA A 41 1.06 -3.58 -6.36
N CYS A 42 0.77 -4.08 -5.16
CA CYS A 42 0.62 -3.24 -3.98
C CYS A 42 1.95 -2.56 -3.61
N VAL A 43 3.05 -3.30 -3.61
CA VAL A 43 4.38 -2.74 -3.34
C VAL A 43 4.73 -1.69 -4.39
N ASP A 44 4.53 -1.98 -5.67
CA ASP A 44 4.82 -1.04 -6.75
C ASP A 44 3.99 0.24 -6.61
N PHE A 45 2.72 0.09 -6.32
CA PHE A 45 1.82 1.22 -6.16
C PHE A 45 2.21 2.08 -4.95
N LEU A 46 2.49 1.45 -3.80
CA LEU A 46 2.90 2.17 -2.60
C LEU A 46 4.23 2.89 -2.81
N ALA A 47 5.19 2.25 -3.47
CA ALA A 47 6.47 2.89 -3.78
C ALA A 47 6.27 4.14 -4.63
N LYS A 48 5.37 4.08 -5.59
CA LYS A 48 5.06 5.19 -6.47
C LYS A 48 4.41 6.34 -5.71
N VAL A 49 3.39 6.05 -4.90
CA VAL A 49 2.65 7.11 -4.18
C VAL A 49 3.44 7.69 -3.03
N LEU A 50 4.27 6.89 -2.38
CA LEU A 50 5.13 7.35 -1.30
C LEU A 50 6.45 7.95 -1.79
N LYS A 51 6.75 7.78 -3.08
CA LYS A 51 7.99 8.26 -3.71
C LYS A 51 9.23 7.68 -3.04
N VAL A 52 9.19 6.38 -2.81
CA VAL A 52 10.31 5.63 -2.25
C VAL A 52 10.65 4.47 -3.18
N LYS A 53 11.76 3.81 -2.93
CA LYS A 53 12.16 2.64 -3.69
C LYS A 53 11.37 1.42 -3.25
N ARG A 54 11.09 0.51 -4.18
CA ARG A 54 10.40 -0.75 -3.87
C ARG A 54 11.12 -1.53 -2.78
N SER A 55 12.44 -1.49 -2.78
CA SER A 55 13.25 -2.18 -1.77
C SER A 55 13.05 -1.65 -0.36
N GLN A 56 12.46 -0.46 -0.21
CA GLN A 56 12.17 0.10 1.10
C GLN A 56 10.86 -0.42 1.69
N ILE A 57 10.06 -1.11 0.88
CA ILE A 57 8.74 -1.61 1.30
C ILE A 57 8.78 -3.13 1.40
N SER A 58 8.37 -3.64 2.55
CA SER A 58 8.34 -5.08 2.82
C SER A 58 6.97 -5.49 3.32
N LEU A 59 6.41 -6.56 2.76
CA LEU A 59 5.16 -7.12 3.24
C LEU A 59 5.46 -7.97 4.48
N ILE A 60 4.84 -7.64 5.60
CA ILE A 60 5.05 -8.32 6.87
C ILE A 60 3.93 -9.32 7.17
N TYR A 61 2.68 -8.91 6.97
CA TYR A 61 1.51 -9.72 7.25
C TYR A 61 0.49 -9.61 6.12
N GLY A 62 -0.32 -10.65 5.97
CA GLY A 62 -1.45 -10.62 5.06
C GLY A 62 -1.12 -11.00 3.63
N GLU A 63 -0.12 -11.86 3.43
CA GLU A 63 0.29 -12.29 2.09
C GLU A 63 -0.88 -12.82 1.25
N LYS A 64 -1.81 -13.52 1.89
CA LYS A 64 -2.97 -14.10 1.20
C LYS A 64 -4.27 -13.40 1.55
N SER A 65 -4.19 -12.23 2.16
CA SER A 65 -5.34 -11.48 2.65
C SER A 65 -5.49 -10.16 1.92
N ARG A 66 -6.70 -9.60 1.96
CA ARG A 66 -6.94 -8.24 1.49
C ARG A 66 -6.39 -7.21 2.47
N ASP A 67 -6.26 -7.60 3.73
CA ASP A 67 -5.68 -6.74 4.76
C ASP A 67 -4.22 -7.09 4.89
N LYS A 68 -3.36 -6.15 4.51
CA LYS A 68 -1.91 -6.36 4.47
C LYS A 68 -1.23 -5.33 5.36
N THR A 69 -0.10 -5.73 5.94
CA THR A 69 0.74 -4.81 6.70
C THR A 69 2.11 -4.77 6.04
N PHE A 70 2.55 -3.55 5.71
CA PHE A 70 3.86 -3.31 5.11
C PHE A 70 4.74 -2.58 6.10
N GLU A 71 6.03 -2.83 6.00
CA GLU A 71 7.04 -2.05 6.70
C GLU A 71 7.72 -1.16 5.67
N VAL A 72 7.83 0.14 5.99
CA VAL A 72 8.45 1.12 5.10
C VAL A 72 9.70 1.66 5.76
N ALA A 73 10.86 1.35 5.19
CA ALA A 73 12.13 1.85 5.69
C ALA A 73 12.34 3.29 5.24
N GLY A 74 12.92 4.10 6.12
CA GLY A 74 13.29 5.46 5.77
C GLY A 74 12.18 6.51 5.94
N LEU A 75 10.99 6.10 6.34
CA LEU A 75 9.88 7.03 6.61
C LEU A 75 9.29 6.76 7.97
N GLU A 76 8.77 7.82 8.60
CA GLU A 76 7.97 7.72 9.81
C GLU A 76 6.49 7.70 9.43
N GLU A 77 5.62 7.28 10.36
CA GLU A 77 4.18 7.21 10.10
C GLU A 77 3.60 8.55 9.66
N SER A 78 4.02 9.63 10.30
CA SER A 78 3.54 10.97 9.95
C SER A 78 3.93 11.35 8.53
N GLU A 79 5.12 10.95 8.09
CA GLU A 79 5.57 11.21 6.72
C GLU A 79 4.75 10.43 5.70
N ILE A 80 4.41 9.19 6.02
CA ILE A 80 3.58 8.37 5.17
C ILE A 80 2.21 9.02 4.98
N ARG A 81 1.58 9.44 6.08
CA ARG A 81 0.29 10.12 6.02
C ARG A 81 0.35 11.40 5.21
N THR A 82 1.38 12.20 5.43
CA THR A 82 1.55 13.46 4.71
C THR A 82 1.68 13.23 3.22
N ARG A 83 2.49 12.25 2.81
CA ARG A 83 2.68 11.96 1.39
C ARG A 83 1.41 11.46 0.72
N ILE A 84 0.65 10.64 1.42
CA ILE A 84 -0.62 10.14 0.88
C ILE A 84 -1.67 11.25 0.83
N ASP A 85 -1.76 12.08 1.85
CA ASP A 85 -2.71 13.19 1.88
C ASP A 85 -2.42 14.22 0.79
N ASN A 86 -1.17 14.35 0.37
CA ASN A 86 -0.77 15.29 -0.67
C ASN A 86 -0.97 14.77 -2.09
N LEU A 87 -1.53 13.58 -2.26
CA LEU A 87 -1.79 13.01 -3.59
C LEU A 87 -3.01 13.63 -4.28
N LYS A 88 -3.79 14.38 -3.57
CA LYS A 88 -5.00 15.01 -4.09
C LYS A 88 -4.70 16.36 -4.70
#